data_a4907b52defeddd015a9e48330a46f14
#
_entry.id   a4907b52defeddd015a9e48330a46f14
#
_cell.length_a   1.000
_cell.length_b   1.000
_cell.length_c   1.000
_cell.angle_alpha   90.00
_cell.angle_beta   90.00
_cell.angle_gamma   90.00
#
_symmetry.space_group_name_H-M   'P 1'
#
loop_
_entity.id
_entity.type
_entity.pdbx_description
1 polymer ?
#
loop_
_entity_poly.entity_id
_entity_poly.type
_entity_poly.pdbx_seq_one_letter_code
_entity_poly.pdbx_strand_id
1 'polypeptide(L)'
;METTLRTINAVISALFFICYTYQFLYIPLVLAKKPKPLTAPAGQHRYAVLIAARNEENVISGLLESLRAQTYDMSLVTVFVAADNCTDRTAAIARAHGAVVYERFNQLNVGKGYALDFLLQHIGADYPAGFDGYFVFDADNLLAPDYIE
;
A
#
# COMPACT_ATOMS: atom_id res chain seq x y z
N MET A 1 -42.10 19.21 -17.99
CA MET A 1 -41.33 18.51 -16.94
C MET A 1 -40.76 17.19 -17.43
N GLU A 2 -41.54 16.34 -18.08
CA GLU A 2 -41.07 15.04 -18.58
C GLU A 2 -40.01 15.14 -19.70
N THR A 3 -40.18 16.07 -20.63
CA THR A 3 -39.18 16.34 -21.70
C THR A 3 -37.84 16.83 -21.13
N THR A 4 -37.86 17.72 -20.12
CA THR A 4 -36.67 18.23 -19.47
C THR A 4 -35.90 17.09 -18.76
N LEU A 5 -36.62 16.21 -18.08
CA LEU A 5 -36.03 15.05 -17.39
C LEU A 5 -35.37 14.08 -18.40
N ARG A 6 -36.03 13.80 -19.51
CA ARG A 6 -35.48 12.97 -20.60
C ARG A 6 -34.21 13.56 -21.22
N THR A 7 -34.20 14.88 -21.43
CA THR A 7 -33.01 15.56 -21.96
C THR A 7 -31.84 15.49 -20.98
N ILE A 8 -32.08 15.72 -19.70
CA ILE A 8 -31.05 15.60 -18.65
C ILE A 8 -30.47 14.19 -18.61
N ASN A 9 -31.34 13.17 -18.60
CA ASN A 9 -30.91 11.77 -18.60
C ASN A 9 -30.10 11.42 -19.86
N ALA A 10 -30.51 11.91 -21.04
CA ALA A 10 -29.78 11.68 -22.28
C ALA A 10 -28.38 12.31 -22.25
N VAL A 11 -28.24 13.55 -21.73
CA VAL A 11 -26.95 14.22 -21.57
C VAL A 11 -26.05 13.47 -20.58
N ILE A 12 -26.60 13.07 -19.43
CA ILE A 12 -25.85 12.29 -18.44
C ILE A 12 -25.39 10.97 -19.03
N SER A 13 -26.29 10.23 -19.72
CA SER A 13 -25.95 8.96 -20.34
C SER A 13 -24.87 9.10 -21.42
N ALA A 14 -24.94 10.17 -22.24
CA ALA A 14 -23.93 10.46 -23.24
C ALA A 14 -22.57 10.77 -22.61
N LEU A 15 -22.53 11.55 -21.53
CA LEU A 15 -21.29 11.83 -20.77
C LEU A 15 -20.70 10.55 -20.20
N PHE A 16 -21.49 9.71 -19.57
CA PHE A 16 -21.03 8.41 -19.06
C PHE A 16 -20.49 7.52 -20.18
N PHE A 17 -21.22 7.44 -21.31
CA PHE A 17 -20.77 6.66 -22.46
C PHE A 17 -19.40 7.13 -22.96
N ILE A 18 -19.22 8.44 -23.14
CA ILE A 18 -17.93 9.02 -23.57
C ILE A 18 -16.82 8.72 -22.54
N CYS A 19 -17.10 8.95 -21.24
CA CYS A 19 -16.15 8.71 -20.18
C CYS A 19 -15.73 7.23 -20.05
N TYR A 20 -16.63 6.28 -20.36
CA TYR A 20 -16.30 4.85 -20.26
C TYR A 20 -15.77 4.25 -21.55
N THR A 21 -16.04 4.87 -22.70
CA THR A 21 -15.58 4.34 -24.01
C THR A 21 -14.05 4.25 -24.10
N TYR A 22 -13.30 5.14 -23.43
CA TYR A 22 -11.85 5.08 -23.42
C TYR A 22 -11.29 3.76 -22.87
N GLN A 23 -12.00 3.09 -21.97
CA GLN A 23 -11.58 1.80 -21.39
C GLN A 23 -11.45 0.72 -22.47
N PHE A 24 -12.32 0.76 -23.49
CA PHE A 24 -12.26 -0.19 -24.60
C PHE A 24 -11.03 0.02 -25.49
N LEU A 25 -10.40 1.20 -25.47
CA LEU A 25 -9.15 1.47 -26.19
C LEU A 25 -7.95 0.75 -25.52
N TYR A 26 -8.02 0.46 -24.21
CA TYR A 26 -6.96 -0.26 -23.53
C TYR A 26 -6.87 -1.73 -23.92
N ILE A 27 -8.02 -2.36 -24.25
CA ILE A 27 -8.07 -3.78 -24.63
C ILE A 27 -7.16 -4.06 -25.84
N PRO A 28 -7.32 -3.40 -27.01
CA PRO A 28 -6.44 -3.63 -28.16
C PRO A 28 -5.00 -3.17 -27.89
N LEU A 29 -4.80 -2.12 -27.08
CA LEU A 29 -3.45 -1.66 -26.70
C LEU A 29 -2.70 -2.70 -25.86
N VAL A 30 -3.39 -3.34 -24.91
CA VAL A 30 -2.81 -4.41 -24.10
C VAL A 30 -2.53 -5.65 -24.92
N LEU A 31 -3.47 -6.04 -25.81
CA LEU A 31 -3.29 -7.19 -26.69
C LEU A 31 -2.19 -6.97 -27.72
N ALA A 32 -1.97 -5.73 -28.16
CA ALA A 32 -0.91 -5.38 -29.11
C ALA A 32 0.48 -5.28 -28.46
N LYS A 33 0.55 -5.03 -27.14
CA LYS A 33 1.82 -4.98 -26.41
C LYS A 33 2.26 -6.40 -26.10
N LYS A 34 3.36 -6.84 -26.70
CA LYS A 34 4.07 -8.04 -26.23
C LYS A 34 4.57 -7.75 -24.80
N PRO A 35 4.28 -8.60 -23.83
CA PRO A 35 4.86 -8.46 -22.50
C PRO A 35 6.39 -8.44 -22.65
N LYS A 36 7.04 -7.39 -22.15
CA LYS A 36 8.50 -7.44 -21.99
C LYS A 36 8.79 -8.56 -21.00
N PRO A 37 9.74 -9.46 -21.30
CA PRO A 37 10.20 -10.39 -20.28
C PRO A 37 10.65 -9.55 -19.08
N LEU A 38 10.09 -9.83 -17.92
CA LEU A 38 10.60 -9.31 -16.66
C LEU A 38 11.99 -9.93 -16.48
N THR A 39 13.02 -9.18 -16.87
CA THR A 39 14.38 -9.50 -16.43
C THR A 39 14.40 -9.15 -14.94
N ALA A 40 14.60 -10.17 -14.12
CA ALA A 40 14.86 -9.94 -12.71
C ALA A 40 15.99 -8.90 -12.61
N PRO A 41 15.83 -7.83 -11.83
CA PRO A 41 16.88 -6.86 -11.66
C PRO A 41 18.12 -7.58 -11.13
N ALA A 42 19.26 -7.36 -11.77
CA ALA A 42 20.51 -7.94 -11.33
C ALA A 42 20.95 -7.16 -10.08
N GLY A 43 20.80 -7.76 -8.90
CA GLY A 43 21.29 -7.19 -7.64
C GLY A 43 20.31 -7.41 -6.48
N GLN A 44 20.86 -7.26 -5.30
CA GLN A 44 20.08 -7.23 -4.06
C GLN A 44 19.60 -5.80 -3.84
N HIS A 45 18.29 -5.61 -3.66
CA HIS A 45 17.68 -4.32 -3.43
C HIS A 45 17.24 -4.17 -1.96
N ARG A 46 17.36 -2.97 -1.45
CA ARG A 46 16.88 -2.65 -0.11
C ARG A 46 15.44 -2.16 -0.19
N TYR A 47 14.56 -2.81 0.52
CA TYR A 47 13.14 -2.46 0.53
C TYR A 47 12.67 -1.98 1.89
N ALA A 48 11.73 -1.02 1.85
CA ALA A 48 10.96 -0.60 3.01
C ALA A 48 9.53 -1.13 2.89
N VAL A 49 9.03 -1.78 3.93
CA VAL A 49 7.63 -2.15 4.07
C VAL A 49 6.95 -1.16 4.99
N LEU A 50 5.87 -0.55 4.52
CA LEU A 50 5.12 0.49 5.20
C LEU A 50 3.75 -0.06 5.60
N ILE A 51 3.43 -0.03 6.88
CA ILE A 51 2.17 -0.49 7.44
C ILE A 51 1.56 0.64 8.26
N ALA A 52 0.37 1.09 7.88
CA ALA A 52 -0.43 1.99 8.71
C ALA A 52 -1.45 1.15 9.47
N ALA A 53 -1.34 1.13 10.79
CA ALA A 53 -2.18 0.30 11.66
C ALA A 53 -2.91 1.16 12.70
N ARG A 54 -4.18 0.85 12.93
CA ARG A 54 -5.00 1.49 13.96
C ARG A 54 -5.86 0.46 14.68
N ASN A 55 -5.46 0.08 15.90
CA ASN A 55 -6.13 -0.95 16.70
C ASN A 55 -6.25 -2.30 15.97
N GLU A 56 -5.10 -2.79 15.49
CA GLU A 56 -4.97 -4.02 14.70
C GLU A 56 -4.28 -5.14 15.47
N GLU A 57 -4.35 -5.15 16.83
CA GLU A 57 -3.65 -6.12 17.68
C GLU A 57 -3.97 -7.59 17.36
N ASN A 58 -5.15 -7.85 16.77
CA ASN A 58 -5.60 -9.20 16.47
C ASN A 58 -5.08 -9.76 15.14
N VAL A 59 -4.62 -8.90 14.23
CA VAL A 59 -4.29 -9.30 12.85
C VAL A 59 -2.85 -8.96 12.45
N ILE A 60 -2.24 -7.92 13.02
CA ILE A 60 -0.92 -7.43 12.60
C ILE A 60 0.18 -8.49 12.72
N SER A 61 0.08 -9.41 13.70
CA SER A 61 1.06 -10.50 13.86
C SER A 61 1.10 -11.41 12.63
N GLY A 62 -0.06 -11.73 12.03
CA GLY A 62 -0.14 -12.57 10.84
C GLY A 62 0.61 -11.99 9.64
N LEU A 63 0.46 -10.68 9.38
CA LEU A 63 1.23 -10.01 8.34
C LEU A 63 2.73 -10.05 8.63
N LEU A 64 3.14 -9.72 9.87
CA LEU A 64 4.55 -9.66 10.25
C LEU A 64 5.23 -11.04 10.19
N GLU A 65 4.51 -12.10 10.54
CA GLU A 65 4.97 -13.48 10.38
C GLU A 65 5.10 -13.86 8.91
N SER A 66 4.12 -13.51 8.06
CA SER A 66 4.18 -13.76 6.62
C SER A 66 5.32 -13.00 5.92
N LEU A 67 5.66 -11.80 6.41
CA LEU A 67 6.85 -11.05 5.97
C LEU A 67 8.13 -11.77 6.38
N ARG A 68 8.25 -12.27 7.61
CA ARG A 68 9.42 -13.03 8.05
C ARG A 68 9.63 -14.34 7.31
N ALA A 69 8.56 -14.91 6.76
CA ALA A 69 8.58 -16.15 5.99
C ALA A 69 8.89 -15.96 4.49
N GLN A 70 9.23 -14.74 4.05
CA GLN A 70 9.57 -14.48 2.65
C GLN A 70 10.88 -15.20 2.25
N THR A 71 10.94 -15.64 0.99
CA THR A 71 12.15 -16.24 0.39
C THR A 71 13.23 -15.21 0.11
N TYR A 72 12.87 -13.95 -0.02
CA TYR A 72 13.81 -12.84 -0.17
C TYR A 72 14.68 -12.64 1.08
N ASP A 73 15.91 -12.15 0.89
CA ASP A 73 16.80 -11.84 2.02
C ASP A 73 16.24 -10.72 2.89
N MET A 74 15.64 -11.10 4.02
CA MET A 74 14.98 -10.18 4.94
C MET A 74 15.96 -9.23 5.66
N SER A 75 17.28 -9.45 5.58
CA SER A 75 18.26 -8.46 6.06
C SER A 75 18.26 -7.17 5.22
N LEU A 76 17.73 -7.23 4.01
CA LEU A 76 17.58 -6.11 3.08
C LEU A 76 16.19 -5.45 3.15
N VAL A 77 15.30 -5.98 3.98
CA VAL A 77 13.93 -5.46 4.14
C VAL A 77 13.75 -4.87 5.53
N THR A 78 13.35 -3.62 5.58
CA THR A 78 13.01 -2.98 6.86
C THR A 78 11.51 -2.75 6.92
N VAL A 79 10.88 -3.25 7.99
CA VAL A 79 9.43 -3.13 8.20
C VAL A 79 9.17 -1.94 9.13
N PHE A 80 8.37 -1.00 8.66
CA PHE A 80 7.95 0.19 9.37
C PHE A 80 6.46 0.17 9.64
N VAL A 81 6.07 0.47 10.86
CA VAL A 81 4.67 0.54 11.29
C VAL A 81 4.37 1.92 11.85
N ALA A 82 3.39 2.60 11.25
CA ALA A 82 2.75 3.75 11.87
C ALA A 82 1.58 3.26 12.73
N ALA A 83 1.75 3.27 14.05
CA ALA A 83 0.67 3.00 15.00
C ALA A 83 -0.15 4.29 15.19
N ASP A 84 -1.19 4.49 14.34
CA ASP A 84 -1.96 5.72 14.26
C ASP A 84 -3.14 5.72 15.24
N ASN A 85 -3.05 6.53 16.28
CA ASN A 85 -4.08 6.64 17.33
C ASN A 85 -4.47 5.29 17.95
N CYS A 86 -3.50 4.39 18.11
CA CYS A 86 -3.73 3.09 18.75
C CYS A 86 -3.97 3.24 20.25
N THR A 87 -4.95 2.49 20.75
CA THR A 87 -5.30 2.39 22.17
C THR A 87 -5.12 0.96 22.71
N ASP A 88 -4.75 0.03 21.83
CA ASP A 88 -4.51 -1.38 22.08
C ASP A 88 -3.02 -1.74 22.05
N ARG A 89 -2.68 -3.01 21.94
CA ARG A 89 -1.31 -3.50 21.93
C ARG A 89 -0.67 -3.56 20.55
N THR A 90 -1.27 -2.97 19.50
CA THR A 90 -0.75 -2.98 18.12
C THR A 90 0.73 -2.60 18.05
N ALA A 91 1.11 -1.46 18.64
CA ALA A 91 2.49 -0.99 18.63
C ALA A 91 3.46 -1.95 19.35
N ALA A 92 3.04 -2.51 20.49
CA ALA A 92 3.85 -3.45 21.25
C ALA A 92 4.08 -4.77 20.49
N ILE A 93 3.03 -5.29 19.85
CA ILE A 93 3.10 -6.50 19.03
C ILE A 93 4.03 -6.27 17.83
N ALA A 94 3.89 -5.16 17.13
CA ALA A 94 4.74 -4.84 15.99
C ALA A 94 6.24 -4.77 16.38
N ARG A 95 6.56 -4.13 17.49
CA ARG A 95 7.96 -4.09 18.02
C ARG A 95 8.48 -5.47 18.38
N ALA A 96 7.66 -6.32 19.00
CA ALA A 96 8.05 -7.68 19.35
C ALA A 96 8.38 -8.55 18.13
N HIS A 97 7.79 -8.24 16.96
CA HIS A 97 8.10 -8.87 15.68
C HIS A 97 9.27 -8.22 14.92
N GLY A 98 9.95 -7.23 15.53
CA GLY A 98 11.13 -6.59 14.95
C GLY A 98 10.84 -5.43 14.01
N ALA A 99 9.61 -4.95 13.93
CA ALA A 99 9.27 -3.77 13.14
C ALA A 99 9.75 -2.48 13.84
N VAL A 100 10.16 -1.50 13.04
CA VAL A 100 10.39 -0.12 13.48
C VAL A 100 9.04 0.56 13.60
N VAL A 101 8.68 0.97 14.80
CA VAL A 101 7.31 1.48 15.09
C VAL A 101 7.37 2.96 15.48
N TYR A 102 6.65 3.76 14.73
CA TYR A 102 6.37 5.17 15.04
C TYR A 102 4.92 5.30 15.51
N GLU A 103 4.74 5.84 16.70
CA GLU A 103 3.41 6.10 17.24
C GLU A 103 2.98 7.52 16.90
N ARG A 104 1.77 7.66 16.39
CA ARG A 104 1.17 8.93 16.00
C ARG A 104 -0.15 9.12 16.73
N PHE A 105 -0.28 10.26 17.39
CA PHE A 105 -1.51 10.67 18.07
C PHE A 105 -1.98 11.99 17.48
N ASN A 106 -2.93 11.95 16.54
CA ASN A 106 -3.49 13.13 15.89
C ASN A 106 -4.95 12.87 15.52
N GLN A 107 -5.86 13.60 16.17
CA GLN A 107 -7.28 13.44 15.95
C GLN A 107 -7.85 14.41 14.88
N LEU A 108 -7.05 15.37 14.41
CA LEU A 108 -7.47 16.29 13.36
C LEU A 108 -7.26 15.71 11.97
N ASN A 109 -6.09 15.11 11.75
CA ASN A 109 -5.70 14.51 10.47
C ASN A 109 -5.74 12.99 10.59
N VAL A 110 -6.94 12.41 10.53
CA VAL A 110 -7.17 10.97 10.70
C VAL A 110 -7.23 10.29 9.33
N GLY A 111 -6.59 9.12 9.22
CA GLY A 111 -6.67 8.25 8.04
C GLY A 111 -5.34 7.72 7.56
N LYS A 112 -5.40 6.63 6.78
CA LYS A 112 -4.23 5.89 6.27
C LYS A 112 -3.23 6.79 5.54
N GLY A 113 -3.70 7.73 4.72
CA GLY A 113 -2.83 8.65 3.98
C GLY A 113 -1.97 9.51 4.90
N TYR A 114 -2.54 10.05 5.97
CA TYR A 114 -1.80 10.86 6.96
C TYR A 114 -0.83 10.00 7.80
N ALA A 115 -1.20 8.77 8.10
CA ALA A 115 -0.31 7.84 8.81
C ALA A 115 0.89 7.45 7.94
N LEU A 116 0.67 7.21 6.66
CA LEU A 116 1.75 6.92 5.71
C LEU A 116 2.64 8.13 5.45
N ASP A 117 2.08 9.33 5.31
CA ASP A 117 2.86 10.57 5.17
C ASP A 117 3.76 10.81 6.39
N PHE A 118 3.19 10.67 7.58
CA PHE A 118 3.94 10.73 8.85
C PHE A 118 5.10 9.71 8.87
N LEU A 119 4.83 8.47 8.45
CA LEU A 119 5.83 7.40 8.40
C LEU A 119 6.95 7.74 7.42
N LEU A 120 6.61 8.21 6.21
CA LEU A 120 7.59 8.58 5.19
C LEU A 120 8.49 9.74 5.62
N GLN A 121 7.96 10.72 6.35
CA GLN A 121 8.74 11.84 6.90
C GLN A 121 9.79 11.33 7.91
N HIS A 122 9.41 10.41 8.81
CA HIS A 122 10.34 9.82 9.78
C HIS A 122 11.38 8.92 9.09
N ILE A 123 10.98 8.10 8.13
CA ILE A 123 11.91 7.28 7.35
C ILE A 123 12.90 8.16 6.61
N GLY A 124 12.45 9.26 5.98
CA GLY A 124 13.34 10.19 5.29
C GLY A 124 14.37 10.84 6.19
N ALA A 125 14.02 11.09 7.47
CA ALA A 125 14.92 11.67 8.46
C ALA A 125 15.91 10.62 9.02
N ASP A 126 15.40 9.43 9.39
CA ASP A 126 16.18 8.42 10.10
C ASP A 126 17.00 7.53 9.15
N TYR A 127 16.58 7.42 7.87
CA TYR A 127 17.20 6.59 6.83
C TYR A 127 17.57 7.42 5.59
N PRO A 128 18.50 8.38 5.69
CA PRO A 128 18.82 9.31 4.60
C PRO A 128 19.38 8.62 3.34
N ALA A 129 19.92 7.39 3.47
CA ALA A 129 20.35 6.59 2.32
C ALA A 129 19.18 6.05 1.50
N GLY A 130 17.96 6.09 2.04
CA GLY A 130 16.74 5.62 1.38
C GLY A 130 16.68 4.11 1.12
N PHE A 131 15.71 3.73 0.32
CA PHE A 131 15.44 2.37 -0.11
C PHE A 131 15.22 2.35 -1.62
N ASP A 132 15.49 1.21 -2.26
CA ASP A 132 15.32 1.04 -3.70
C ASP A 132 13.83 0.92 -4.09
N GLY A 133 13.00 0.48 -3.14
CA GLY A 133 11.56 0.37 -3.32
C GLY A 133 10.78 0.35 -2.01
N TYR A 134 9.49 0.62 -2.13
CA TYR A 134 8.58 0.71 -1.00
C TYR A 134 7.35 -0.17 -1.26
N PHE A 135 7.04 -1.06 -0.33
CA PHE A 135 5.79 -1.81 -0.30
C PHE A 135 4.85 -1.18 0.72
N VAL A 136 3.58 -1.12 0.42
CA VAL A 136 2.54 -0.63 1.34
C VAL A 136 1.52 -1.73 1.54
N PHE A 137 1.36 -2.19 2.77
CA PHE A 137 0.39 -3.23 3.13
C PHE A 137 -0.63 -2.72 4.15
N ASP A 138 -1.80 -3.32 4.14
CA ASP A 138 -2.77 -3.22 5.23
C ASP A 138 -2.41 -4.25 6.31
N ALA A 139 -2.70 -3.93 7.57
CA ALA A 139 -2.27 -4.75 8.71
C ALA A 139 -2.88 -6.17 8.74
N ASP A 140 -3.96 -6.39 7.98
CA ASP A 140 -4.69 -7.65 7.83
C ASP A 140 -4.25 -8.48 6.61
N ASN A 141 -3.27 -8.00 5.83
CA ASN A 141 -2.78 -8.76 4.68
C ASN A 141 -1.98 -9.99 5.11
N LEU A 142 -2.03 -11.03 4.27
CA LEU A 142 -1.16 -12.20 4.35
C LEU A 142 -0.45 -12.39 3.02
N LEU A 143 0.86 -12.56 3.05
CA LEU A 143 1.68 -12.61 1.85
C LEU A 143 2.07 -14.05 1.52
N ALA A 144 2.10 -14.37 0.22
CA ALA A 144 2.74 -15.59 -0.25
C ALA A 144 4.26 -15.52 0.04
N PRO A 145 4.94 -16.66 0.25
CA PRO A 145 6.35 -16.66 0.64
C PRO A 145 7.32 -16.04 -0.38
N ASP A 146 6.90 -15.96 -1.63
CA ASP A 146 7.68 -15.46 -2.79
C ASP A 146 7.22 -14.06 -3.27
N TYR A 147 6.51 -13.31 -2.42
CA TYR A 147 5.89 -12.04 -2.83
C TYR A 147 6.91 -10.93 -3.11
N ILE A 148 8.01 -10.90 -2.36
CA ILE A 148 9.06 -9.85 -2.46
C ILE A 148 10.16 -10.22 -3.48
N GLU A 149 10.17 -11.44 -3.96
CA GLU A 149 11.20 -11.98 -4.87
C GLU A 149 11.20 -11.39 -6.28
#